data_388459f76acc6d4e0f2f969e468b28d6
#
_entry.id   388459f76acc6d4e0f2f969e468b28d6
#
_cell.length_a   1.000
_cell.length_b   1.000
_cell.length_c   1.000
_cell.angle_alpha   90.00
_cell.angle_beta   90.00
_cell.angle_gamma   90.00
#
_symmetry.space_group_name_H-M   'P 1'
#
loop_
_entity.id
_entity.type
_entity.pdbx_description
1 polymer ?
#
loop_
_entity_poly.entity_id
_entity_poly.type
_entity_poly.pdbx_seq_one_letter_code
_entity_poly.pdbx_strand_id
1 'polypeptide(L)'
;MEKSNNYKQQWLPITKKETDRLGWDYVDVVLFSGDAYIDHPSMGCAVIGRVLEAHGYRVAIVPQPNWQDDLRDFKKFGKPRLFFGVSAGAMDSMVNHYTAARRKRSDDAYTPNGRHGARPDYPTIVYTKILKSLYPDTPVIVGGIEASLRRLSHYDYWADALKPSILLDCKADILVYGMGEKPICEIAKLIESGTKISDIKDVKQTAIIVNKSDCPKENDDSNLILNSFENCLNNRIKQAENFKHIEIESNKWHGKTLWQTANNKCVKVNPMNEPMTEEEIDASFDLPYTRLPHPKYNGKRIPAYEMIRHSVNLHRGCFGG
;
A
#
# COMPACT_ATOMS: atom_id res chain seq x y z
N MET A 1 -22.28 32.53 23.28
CA MET A 1 -22.95 31.76 22.23
C MET A 1 -21.93 30.71 21.73
N GLU A 2 -21.94 29.55 22.36
CA GLU A 2 -21.13 28.40 21.95
C GLU A 2 -21.70 27.84 20.66
N LYS A 3 -20.91 27.89 19.59
CA LYS A 3 -21.21 27.12 18.38
C LYS A 3 -21.05 25.65 18.74
N SER A 4 -22.16 24.95 18.97
CA SER A 4 -22.18 23.48 19.05
C SER A 4 -21.59 22.94 17.74
N ASN A 5 -20.33 22.53 17.78
CA ASN A 5 -19.69 21.81 16.71
C ASN A 5 -20.33 20.40 16.65
N ASN A 6 -21.41 20.28 15.91
CA ASN A 6 -22.00 19.01 15.53
C ASN A 6 -21.02 18.32 14.55
N TYR A 7 -19.91 17.79 15.05
CA TYR A 7 -19.09 16.85 14.30
C TYR A 7 -19.93 15.58 14.10
N LYS A 8 -20.71 15.56 13.03
CA LYS A 8 -21.26 14.29 12.53
C LYS A 8 -20.05 13.43 12.20
N GLN A 9 -19.93 12.27 12.85
CA GLN A 9 -18.96 11.25 12.48
C GLN A 9 -19.03 11.04 10.97
N GLN A 10 -17.96 11.37 10.26
CA GLN A 10 -17.94 11.37 8.81
C GLN A 10 -16.84 10.42 8.32
N TRP A 11 -17.24 9.36 7.62
CA TRP A 11 -16.33 8.48 6.93
C TRP A 11 -15.75 9.17 5.69
N LEU A 12 -14.55 8.75 5.27
CA LEU A 12 -14.07 9.11 3.94
C LEU A 12 -15.03 8.54 2.88
N PRO A 13 -15.33 9.29 1.81
CA PRO A 13 -16.32 8.89 0.83
C PRO A 13 -15.89 7.65 0.04
N ILE A 14 -16.84 6.76 -0.23
CA ILE A 14 -16.66 5.55 -1.02
C ILE A 14 -17.54 5.54 -2.28
N THR A 15 -18.39 6.56 -2.46
CA THR A 15 -19.30 6.70 -3.59
C THR A 15 -19.27 8.12 -4.14
N LYS A 16 -19.59 8.27 -5.44
CA LYS A 16 -19.73 9.59 -6.07
C LYS A 16 -20.77 10.46 -5.36
N LYS A 17 -21.89 9.85 -4.93
CA LYS A 17 -22.95 10.57 -4.19
C LYS A 17 -22.43 11.18 -2.88
N GLU A 18 -21.48 10.54 -2.21
CA GLU A 18 -20.87 11.07 -0.98
C GLU A 18 -19.95 12.23 -1.29
N THR A 19 -19.13 12.15 -2.35
CA THR A 19 -18.29 13.28 -2.77
C THR A 19 -19.14 14.47 -3.23
N ASP A 20 -20.27 14.23 -3.91
CA ASP A 20 -21.19 15.29 -4.32
C ASP A 20 -21.85 15.99 -3.12
N ARG A 21 -22.17 15.25 -2.04
CA ARG A 21 -22.68 15.83 -0.79
C ARG A 21 -21.64 16.68 -0.06
N LEU A 22 -20.34 16.38 -0.24
CA LEU A 22 -19.23 17.18 0.25
C LEU A 22 -18.94 18.40 -0.60
N GLY A 23 -19.64 18.56 -1.75
CA GLY A 23 -19.40 19.64 -2.71
C GLY A 23 -18.07 19.48 -3.46
N TRP A 24 -17.56 18.24 -3.60
CA TRP A 24 -16.31 18.00 -4.29
C TRP A 24 -16.53 17.85 -5.79
N ASP A 25 -15.87 18.68 -6.54
CA ASP A 25 -15.79 18.64 -8.02
C ASP A 25 -14.68 17.72 -8.52
N TYR A 26 -13.67 17.46 -7.69
CA TYR A 26 -12.56 16.52 -7.93
C TYR A 26 -12.18 15.77 -6.66
N VAL A 27 -11.39 14.74 -6.84
CA VAL A 27 -10.73 13.95 -5.76
C VAL A 27 -9.23 14.02 -5.99
N ASP A 28 -8.44 14.26 -4.95
CA ASP A 28 -6.98 14.31 -5.05
C ASP A 28 -6.38 12.91 -5.11
N VAL A 29 -6.84 12.03 -4.25
CA VAL A 29 -6.34 10.66 -4.12
C VAL A 29 -7.49 9.68 -4.03
N VAL A 30 -7.44 8.60 -4.80
CA VAL A 30 -8.37 7.48 -4.69
C VAL A 30 -7.61 6.25 -4.22
N LEU A 31 -7.99 5.73 -3.05
CA LEU A 31 -7.36 4.55 -2.43
C LEU A 31 -8.16 3.29 -2.71
N PHE A 32 -7.54 2.30 -3.33
CA PHE A 32 -8.09 0.97 -3.58
C PHE A 32 -7.62 -0.01 -2.51
N SER A 33 -8.55 -0.72 -1.87
CA SER A 33 -8.25 -1.69 -0.82
C SER A 33 -8.90 -3.05 -1.10
N GLY A 34 -8.17 -4.12 -0.85
CA GLY A 34 -8.73 -5.47 -0.85
C GLY A 34 -9.67 -5.74 0.33
N ASP A 35 -9.63 -4.92 1.38
CA ASP A 35 -10.47 -5.05 2.58
C ASP A 35 -11.75 -4.23 2.48
N ALA A 36 -12.77 -4.63 3.25
CA ALA A 36 -13.90 -3.77 3.57
C ALA A 36 -13.42 -2.50 4.30
N TYR A 37 -14.06 -1.35 4.06
CA TYR A 37 -13.68 -0.11 4.71
C TYR A 37 -14.17 -0.06 6.16
N ILE A 38 -13.23 -0.16 7.06
CA ILE A 38 -13.37 0.10 8.50
C ILE A 38 -12.50 1.31 8.80
N ASP A 39 -13.09 2.38 9.29
CA ASP A 39 -12.38 3.63 9.58
C ASP A 39 -11.74 3.55 10.99
N HIS A 40 -10.65 2.80 11.07
CA HIS A 40 -9.98 2.46 12.32
C HIS A 40 -8.46 2.54 12.17
N PRO A 41 -7.71 3.00 13.18
CA PRO A 41 -6.25 3.11 13.11
C PRO A 41 -5.50 1.77 12.94
N SER A 42 -6.17 0.63 13.13
CA SER A 42 -5.62 -0.69 12.80
C SER A 42 -5.75 -1.06 11.31
N MET A 43 -6.37 -0.21 10.49
CA MET A 43 -6.62 -0.48 9.07
C MET A 43 -5.80 0.46 8.20
N GLY A 44 -4.79 -0.07 7.50
CA GLY A 44 -3.82 0.74 6.76
C GLY A 44 -4.44 1.72 5.75
N CYS A 45 -5.50 1.31 5.04
CA CYS A 45 -6.20 2.18 4.10
C CYS A 45 -6.88 3.37 4.80
N ALA A 46 -7.45 3.16 6.00
CA ALA A 46 -8.02 4.23 6.82
C ALA A 46 -6.92 5.18 7.30
N VAL A 47 -5.79 4.63 7.79
CA VAL A 47 -4.65 5.45 8.26
C VAL A 47 -4.15 6.35 7.15
N ILE A 48 -3.81 5.79 6.00
CA ILE A 48 -3.30 6.57 4.85
C ILE A 48 -4.33 7.60 4.38
N GLY A 49 -5.61 7.21 4.33
CA GLY A 49 -6.68 8.14 3.95
C GLY A 49 -6.82 9.30 4.92
N ARG A 50 -6.84 9.03 6.23
CA ARG A 50 -6.96 10.06 7.27
C ARG A 50 -5.74 10.97 7.36
N VAL A 51 -4.53 10.40 7.21
CA VAL A 51 -3.29 11.20 7.16
C VAL A 51 -3.29 12.17 5.97
N LEU A 52 -3.66 11.70 4.78
CA LEU A 52 -3.78 12.57 3.61
C LEU A 52 -4.89 13.63 3.78
N GLU A 53 -6.05 13.26 4.34
CA GLU A 53 -7.13 14.19 4.65
C GLU A 53 -6.67 15.29 5.63
N ALA A 54 -5.91 14.93 6.67
CA ALA A 54 -5.35 15.88 7.63
C ALA A 54 -4.35 16.86 6.97
N HIS A 55 -3.74 16.48 5.85
CA HIS A 55 -2.89 17.36 5.03
C HIS A 55 -3.70 18.17 3.99
N GLY A 56 -5.04 18.14 4.05
CA GLY A 56 -5.91 18.95 3.20
C GLY A 56 -6.29 18.30 1.87
N TYR A 57 -5.93 17.04 1.62
CA TYR A 57 -6.30 16.34 0.39
C TYR A 57 -7.71 15.76 0.43
N ARG A 58 -8.42 15.83 -0.69
CA ARG A 58 -9.72 15.17 -0.90
C ARG A 58 -9.50 13.71 -1.23
N VAL A 59 -9.74 12.82 -0.27
CA VAL A 59 -9.45 11.38 -0.37
C VAL A 59 -10.74 10.57 -0.47
N ALA A 60 -10.83 9.70 -1.46
CA ALA A 60 -11.91 8.72 -1.58
C ALA A 60 -11.36 7.30 -1.48
N ILE A 61 -12.15 6.36 -0.95
CA ILE A 61 -11.78 4.96 -0.81
C ILE A 61 -12.66 4.08 -1.71
N VAL A 62 -12.04 3.11 -2.38
CA VAL A 62 -12.71 2.05 -3.14
C VAL A 62 -12.41 0.71 -2.46
N PRO A 63 -13.25 0.32 -1.48
CA PRO A 63 -13.05 -0.93 -0.78
C PRO A 63 -13.59 -2.11 -1.58
N GLN A 64 -12.79 -3.15 -1.72
CA GLN A 64 -13.13 -4.41 -2.40
C GLN A 64 -13.79 -4.18 -3.77
N PRO A 65 -13.08 -3.51 -4.72
CA PRO A 65 -13.62 -3.27 -6.06
C PRO A 65 -13.91 -4.59 -6.77
N ASN A 66 -15.00 -4.64 -7.52
CA ASN A 66 -15.25 -5.78 -8.39
C ASN A 66 -14.34 -5.70 -9.62
N TRP A 67 -13.46 -6.68 -9.78
CA TRP A 67 -12.49 -6.75 -10.89
C TRP A 67 -12.94 -7.65 -12.04
N GLN A 68 -14.12 -8.28 -11.91
CA GLN A 68 -14.65 -9.30 -12.83
C GLN A 68 -15.84 -8.82 -13.66
N ASP A 69 -16.29 -7.57 -13.45
CA ASP A 69 -17.41 -6.97 -14.17
C ASP A 69 -16.94 -5.91 -15.18
N ASP A 70 -17.79 -4.93 -15.48
CA ASP A 70 -17.53 -3.78 -16.35
C ASP A 70 -16.56 -2.74 -15.75
N LEU A 71 -15.92 -3.03 -14.64
CA LEU A 71 -14.95 -2.19 -13.92
C LEU A 71 -15.55 -0.87 -13.43
N ARG A 72 -16.85 -0.84 -13.12
CA ARG A 72 -17.53 0.39 -12.64
C ARG A 72 -16.94 0.93 -11.35
N ASP A 73 -16.46 0.05 -10.45
CA ASP A 73 -15.82 0.46 -9.21
C ASP A 73 -14.50 1.20 -9.45
N PHE A 74 -13.76 0.82 -10.49
CA PHE A 74 -12.52 1.49 -10.88
C PHE A 74 -12.75 2.82 -11.58
N LYS A 75 -13.95 3.04 -12.14
CA LYS A 75 -14.31 4.23 -12.93
C LYS A 75 -15.11 5.26 -12.13
N LYS A 76 -15.69 4.88 -10.98
CA LYS A 76 -16.73 5.68 -10.28
C LYS A 76 -16.30 7.07 -9.82
N PHE A 77 -15.01 7.29 -9.52
CA PHE A 77 -14.46 8.60 -9.18
C PHE A 77 -13.73 9.29 -10.33
N GLY A 78 -13.52 8.59 -11.45
CA GLY A 78 -12.71 9.09 -12.55
C GLY A 78 -11.23 9.17 -12.21
N LYS A 79 -10.50 10.03 -12.91
CA LYS A 79 -9.09 10.30 -12.72
C LYS A 79 -8.90 11.21 -11.49
N PRO A 80 -8.10 10.81 -10.46
CA PRO A 80 -7.74 11.70 -9.37
C PRO A 80 -6.77 12.80 -9.83
N ARG A 81 -6.71 13.90 -9.10
CA ARG A 81 -5.80 15.01 -9.39
C ARG A 81 -4.33 14.61 -9.22
N LEU A 82 -4.02 13.78 -8.22
CA LEU A 82 -2.65 13.40 -7.87
C LEU A 82 -2.34 11.96 -8.27
N PHE A 83 -2.93 10.97 -7.61
CA PHE A 83 -2.60 9.57 -7.84
C PHE A 83 -3.68 8.59 -7.36
N PHE A 84 -3.59 7.36 -7.84
CA PHE A 84 -4.25 6.20 -7.26
C PHE A 84 -3.33 5.51 -6.24
N GLY A 85 -3.83 5.21 -5.05
CA GLY A 85 -3.16 4.34 -4.09
C GLY A 85 -3.77 2.95 -4.09
N VAL A 86 -2.95 1.90 -4.05
CA VAL A 86 -3.42 0.50 -4.09
C VAL A 86 -2.80 -0.30 -2.96
N SER A 87 -3.63 -1.02 -2.21
CA SER A 87 -3.22 -1.97 -1.17
C SER A 87 -4.05 -3.23 -1.22
N ALA A 88 -3.43 -4.37 -0.92
CA ALA A 88 -4.16 -5.64 -0.74
C ALA A 88 -5.07 -5.64 0.49
N GLY A 89 -4.81 -4.76 1.44
CA GLY A 89 -5.48 -4.69 2.74
C GLY A 89 -4.52 -4.93 3.91
N ALA A 90 -5.04 -5.30 5.07
CA ALA A 90 -4.28 -5.49 6.30
C ALA A 90 -3.39 -6.74 6.28
N MET A 91 -3.73 -7.73 5.45
CA MET A 91 -2.95 -8.97 5.29
C MET A 91 -2.52 -9.17 3.85
N ASP A 92 -1.46 -9.95 3.67
CA ASP A 92 -1.13 -10.55 2.38
C ASP A 92 -2.29 -11.44 1.91
N SER A 93 -2.76 -11.22 0.68
CA SER A 93 -3.97 -11.88 0.20
C SER A 93 -3.80 -13.39 0.05
N MET A 94 -2.61 -13.88 -0.29
CA MET A 94 -2.37 -15.32 -0.36
C MET A 94 -2.42 -15.97 1.03
N VAL A 95 -1.87 -15.31 2.06
CA VAL A 95 -1.98 -15.75 3.46
C VAL A 95 -3.44 -15.73 3.93
N ASN A 96 -4.19 -14.71 3.51
CA ASN A 96 -5.61 -14.59 3.85
C ASN A 96 -6.48 -15.65 3.15
N HIS A 97 -6.17 -16.00 1.89
CA HIS A 97 -6.97 -16.93 1.08
C HIS A 97 -6.63 -18.40 1.30
N TYR A 98 -5.40 -18.71 1.68
CA TYR A 98 -4.91 -20.09 1.75
C TYR A 98 -4.31 -20.42 3.11
N THR A 99 -4.40 -21.69 3.50
CA THR A 99 -3.67 -22.25 4.64
C THR A 99 -2.21 -22.51 4.26
N ALA A 100 -1.36 -22.79 5.26
CA ALA A 100 0.02 -23.21 5.01
C ALA A 100 0.14 -24.50 4.15
N ALA A 101 -0.89 -25.34 4.17
CA ALA A 101 -0.97 -26.51 3.28
C ALA A 101 -1.59 -26.21 1.89
N ARG A 102 -1.62 -24.94 1.49
CA ARG A 102 -2.17 -24.44 0.20
C ARG A 102 -3.64 -24.76 -0.02
N ARG A 103 -4.40 -25.05 1.04
CA ARG A 103 -5.85 -25.26 0.94
C ARG A 103 -6.56 -23.91 1.03
N LYS A 104 -7.52 -23.70 0.13
CA LYS A 104 -8.34 -22.50 0.14
C LYS A 104 -9.16 -22.43 1.43
N ARG A 105 -9.17 -21.24 2.06
CA ARG A 105 -10.01 -20.97 3.24
C ARG A 105 -11.45 -20.77 2.82
N SER A 106 -12.39 -21.11 3.68
CA SER A 106 -13.83 -20.94 3.46
C SER A 106 -14.29 -19.51 3.66
N ASP A 107 -13.55 -18.73 4.44
CA ASP A 107 -13.92 -17.40 4.89
C ASP A 107 -12.76 -16.40 4.77
N ASP A 108 -13.11 -15.12 4.70
CA ASP A 108 -12.21 -13.96 4.70
C ASP A 108 -12.65 -13.01 5.80
N ALA A 109 -11.81 -12.86 6.84
CA ALA A 109 -12.12 -12.04 8.01
C ALA A 109 -12.31 -10.54 7.67
N TYR A 110 -11.75 -10.06 6.59
CA TYR A 110 -11.80 -8.66 6.17
C TYR A 110 -12.94 -8.34 5.20
N THR A 111 -13.83 -9.29 4.99
CA THR A 111 -14.97 -9.17 4.08
C THR A 111 -16.30 -9.22 4.83
N PRO A 112 -17.34 -8.47 4.38
CA PRO A 112 -18.65 -8.53 4.99
C PRO A 112 -19.21 -9.97 4.99
N ASN A 113 -19.69 -10.41 6.16
CA ASN A 113 -20.16 -11.77 6.44
C ASN A 113 -19.09 -12.86 6.26
N GLY A 114 -17.81 -12.50 6.30
CA GLY A 114 -16.72 -13.45 6.09
C GLY A 114 -16.64 -14.03 4.68
N ARG A 115 -17.29 -13.42 3.70
CA ARG A 115 -17.41 -13.95 2.34
C ARG A 115 -16.06 -14.11 1.67
N HIS A 116 -15.67 -15.35 1.35
CA HIS A 116 -14.46 -15.62 0.57
C HIS A 116 -14.61 -15.17 -0.89
N GLY A 117 -13.47 -14.79 -1.53
CA GLY A 117 -13.42 -14.45 -2.96
C GLY A 117 -13.89 -13.04 -3.31
N ALA A 118 -13.98 -12.14 -2.33
CA ALA A 118 -14.30 -10.73 -2.58
C ALA A 118 -13.10 -9.92 -3.10
N ARG A 119 -11.91 -10.49 -3.06
CA ARG A 119 -10.67 -9.94 -3.63
C ARG A 119 -9.96 -11.00 -4.48
N PRO A 120 -9.12 -10.65 -5.47
CA PRO A 120 -8.27 -11.60 -6.19
C PRO A 120 -7.14 -12.12 -5.29
N ASP A 121 -6.42 -13.14 -5.75
CA ASP A 121 -5.27 -13.72 -5.02
C ASP A 121 -4.09 -12.74 -4.89
N TYR A 122 -3.91 -11.84 -5.88
CA TYR A 122 -2.88 -10.79 -5.87
C TYR A 122 -3.53 -9.43 -6.17
N PRO A 123 -4.29 -8.86 -5.23
CA PRO A 123 -5.07 -7.64 -5.48
C PRO A 123 -4.21 -6.44 -5.84
N THR A 124 -3.02 -6.31 -5.25
CA THR A 124 -2.10 -5.23 -5.60
C THR A 124 -1.74 -5.25 -7.08
N ILE A 125 -1.44 -6.44 -7.63
CA ILE A 125 -1.11 -6.61 -9.05
C ILE A 125 -2.34 -6.39 -9.93
N VAL A 126 -3.46 -7.05 -9.58
CA VAL A 126 -4.68 -7.01 -10.39
C VAL A 126 -5.25 -5.61 -10.47
N TYR A 127 -5.40 -4.94 -9.31
CA TYR A 127 -5.97 -3.59 -9.27
C TYR A 127 -5.07 -2.57 -9.98
N THR A 128 -3.75 -2.66 -9.80
CA THR A 128 -2.80 -1.78 -10.48
C THR A 128 -2.85 -1.94 -11.99
N LYS A 129 -2.88 -3.19 -12.50
CA LYS A 129 -2.97 -3.44 -13.94
C LYS A 129 -4.26 -2.89 -14.55
N ILE A 130 -5.38 -3.02 -13.84
CA ILE A 130 -6.66 -2.43 -14.27
C ILE A 130 -6.56 -0.91 -14.32
N LEU A 131 -6.05 -0.28 -13.25
CA LEU A 131 -5.89 1.17 -13.20
C LEU A 131 -4.95 1.70 -14.28
N LYS A 132 -3.81 1.05 -14.51
CA LYS A 132 -2.88 1.42 -15.59
C LYS A 132 -3.47 1.23 -16.98
N SER A 133 -4.37 0.27 -17.17
CA SER A 133 -5.10 0.08 -18.42
C SER A 133 -6.15 1.17 -18.65
N LEU A 134 -6.89 1.57 -17.59
CA LEU A 134 -7.93 2.58 -17.68
C LEU A 134 -7.37 4.02 -17.71
N TYR A 135 -6.28 4.25 -17.00
CA TYR A 135 -5.68 5.57 -16.76
C TYR A 135 -4.16 5.52 -16.89
N PRO A 136 -3.62 5.31 -18.11
CA PRO A 136 -2.19 5.04 -18.34
C PRO A 136 -1.27 6.17 -17.83
N ASP A 137 -1.73 7.43 -17.91
CA ASP A 137 -0.95 8.62 -17.54
C ASP A 137 -1.13 9.04 -16.08
N THR A 138 -1.96 8.31 -15.31
CA THR A 138 -2.18 8.66 -13.90
C THR A 138 -1.22 7.86 -13.03
N PRO A 139 -0.51 8.50 -12.09
CA PRO A 139 0.35 7.80 -11.16
C PRO A 139 -0.41 6.75 -10.34
N VAL A 140 0.20 5.58 -10.17
CA VAL A 140 -0.29 4.53 -9.28
C VAL A 140 0.79 4.21 -8.25
N ILE A 141 0.47 4.43 -6.99
CA ILE A 141 1.33 4.14 -5.85
C ILE A 141 0.80 2.90 -5.15
N VAL A 142 1.66 1.91 -4.96
CA VAL A 142 1.29 0.67 -4.26
C VAL A 142 1.90 0.65 -2.87
N GLY A 143 1.22 0.03 -1.92
CA GLY A 143 1.70 -0.09 -0.54
C GLY A 143 1.02 -1.21 0.24
N GLY A 144 1.27 -1.23 1.55
CA GLY A 144 0.80 -2.27 2.45
C GLY A 144 1.68 -3.52 2.43
N ILE A 145 1.31 -4.51 3.24
CA ILE A 145 2.16 -5.69 3.51
C ILE A 145 2.49 -6.50 2.25
N GLU A 146 1.52 -6.72 1.36
CA GLU A 146 1.71 -7.48 0.13
C GLU A 146 2.75 -6.84 -0.78
N ALA A 147 2.67 -5.54 -0.99
CA ALA A 147 3.64 -4.79 -1.79
C ALA A 147 5.00 -4.74 -1.11
N SER A 148 5.05 -4.48 0.20
CA SER A 148 6.28 -4.37 0.98
C SER A 148 7.12 -5.64 0.94
N LEU A 149 6.48 -6.81 1.10
CA LEU A 149 7.15 -8.11 1.05
C LEU A 149 7.67 -8.47 -0.35
N ARG A 150 7.07 -7.88 -1.40
CA ARG A 150 7.39 -8.16 -2.81
C ARG A 150 8.16 -7.02 -3.50
N ARG A 151 8.75 -6.08 -2.74
CA ARG A 151 9.50 -4.93 -3.30
C ARG A 151 10.76 -5.31 -4.07
N LEU A 152 11.34 -6.46 -3.75
CA LEU A 152 12.51 -7.06 -4.41
C LEU A 152 12.16 -8.47 -4.91
N SER A 153 13.13 -9.20 -5.46
CA SER A 153 12.93 -10.62 -5.79
C SER A 153 12.57 -11.42 -4.53
N HIS A 154 11.55 -12.24 -4.64
CA HIS A 154 10.99 -12.99 -3.52
C HIS A 154 10.55 -14.38 -3.95
N TYR A 155 10.60 -15.32 -3.01
CA TYR A 155 10.03 -16.64 -3.21
C TYR A 155 8.52 -16.62 -2.95
N ASP A 156 7.75 -16.91 -3.98
CA ASP A 156 6.30 -17.07 -3.87
C ASP A 156 6.00 -18.53 -3.52
N TYR A 157 5.60 -18.75 -2.27
CA TYR A 157 5.32 -20.07 -1.72
C TYR A 157 4.19 -20.81 -2.46
N TRP A 158 3.15 -20.09 -2.92
CA TRP A 158 2.01 -20.68 -3.57
C TRP A 158 2.30 -21.08 -5.02
N ALA A 159 3.04 -20.24 -5.73
CA ALA A 159 3.50 -20.53 -7.09
C ALA A 159 4.71 -21.49 -7.11
N ASP A 160 5.34 -21.74 -5.94
CA ASP A 160 6.60 -22.49 -5.80
C ASP A 160 7.70 -21.97 -6.74
N ALA A 161 7.84 -20.67 -6.82
CA ALA A 161 8.74 -20.02 -7.75
C ALA A 161 9.33 -18.73 -7.19
N LEU A 162 10.56 -18.41 -7.61
CA LEU A 162 11.12 -17.09 -7.40
C LEU A 162 10.45 -16.10 -8.36
N LYS A 163 9.95 -14.99 -7.83
CA LYS A 163 9.32 -13.90 -8.57
C LYS A 163 10.20 -12.64 -8.53
N PRO A 164 10.17 -11.81 -9.58
CA PRO A 164 10.83 -10.51 -9.55
C PRO A 164 10.08 -9.54 -8.61
N SER A 165 10.58 -8.31 -8.49
CA SER A 165 9.85 -7.25 -7.79
C SER A 165 8.43 -7.09 -8.34
N ILE A 166 7.46 -6.87 -7.44
CA ILE A 166 6.06 -6.62 -7.78
C ILE A 166 5.91 -5.41 -8.72
N LEU A 167 6.80 -4.42 -8.64
CA LEU A 167 6.81 -3.26 -9.53
C LEU A 167 6.97 -3.65 -11.00
N LEU A 168 7.78 -4.67 -11.29
CA LEU A 168 7.96 -5.19 -12.65
C LEU A 168 6.71 -5.92 -13.14
N ASP A 169 5.98 -6.58 -12.25
CA ASP A 169 4.77 -7.32 -12.59
C ASP A 169 3.56 -6.41 -12.80
N CYS A 170 3.37 -5.41 -11.94
CA CYS A 170 2.16 -4.56 -11.96
C CYS A 170 2.35 -3.22 -12.66
N LYS A 171 3.58 -2.77 -12.91
CA LYS A 171 3.93 -1.47 -13.51
C LYS A 171 3.43 -0.27 -12.69
N ALA A 172 3.37 -0.39 -11.38
CA ALA A 172 3.16 0.76 -10.50
C ALA A 172 4.35 1.72 -10.60
N ASP A 173 4.10 3.00 -10.36
CA ASP A 173 5.13 4.04 -10.48
C ASP A 173 6.04 4.06 -9.25
N ILE A 174 5.45 4.00 -8.05
CA ILE A 174 6.17 3.99 -6.77
C ILE A 174 5.55 2.92 -5.87
N LEU A 175 6.39 2.23 -5.11
CA LEU A 175 5.98 1.39 -4.00
C LEU A 175 6.42 2.04 -2.69
N VAL A 176 5.48 2.22 -1.77
CA VAL A 176 5.73 2.67 -0.39
C VAL A 176 5.70 1.44 0.50
N TYR A 177 6.78 1.17 1.24
CA TYR A 177 6.87 0.00 2.11
C TYR A 177 6.89 0.38 3.60
N GLY A 178 6.53 -0.57 4.46
CA GLY A 178 6.45 -0.34 5.89
C GLY A 178 5.34 0.65 6.29
N MET A 179 5.62 1.56 7.23
CA MET A 179 4.70 2.60 7.68
C MET A 179 4.68 3.76 6.68
N GLY A 180 3.59 3.87 5.92
CA GLY A 180 3.51 4.72 4.74
C GLY A 180 3.17 6.19 4.98
N GLU A 181 2.96 6.64 6.22
CA GLU A 181 2.42 7.95 6.56
C GLU A 181 3.32 9.10 6.05
N LYS A 182 4.61 9.06 6.39
CA LYS A 182 5.57 10.10 5.96
C LYS A 182 5.77 10.09 4.44
N PRO A 183 6.15 8.97 3.81
CA PRO A 183 6.44 8.96 2.38
C PRO A 183 5.22 9.29 1.51
N ILE A 184 4.01 8.88 1.87
CA ILE A 184 2.84 9.17 1.04
C ILE A 184 2.50 10.67 1.02
N CYS A 185 2.67 11.37 2.15
CA CYS A 185 2.48 12.81 2.24
C CYS A 185 3.55 13.56 1.45
N GLU A 186 4.80 13.11 1.52
CA GLU A 186 5.90 13.69 0.75
C GLU A 186 5.66 13.54 -0.75
N ILE A 187 5.29 12.35 -1.20
CA ILE A 187 4.95 12.09 -2.61
C ILE A 187 3.76 12.97 -3.06
N ALA A 188 2.71 13.07 -2.24
CA ALA A 188 1.55 13.91 -2.55
C ALA A 188 1.95 15.38 -2.76
N LYS A 189 2.77 15.93 -1.87
CA LYS A 189 3.30 17.31 -1.97
C LYS A 189 4.17 17.52 -3.21
N LEU A 190 5.03 16.55 -3.53
CA LEU A 190 5.89 16.63 -4.72
C LEU A 190 5.07 16.64 -6.01
N ILE A 191 4.06 15.75 -6.12
CA ILE A 191 3.17 15.74 -7.29
C ILE A 191 2.35 17.01 -7.36
N GLU A 192 1.82 17.50 -6.24
CA GLU A 192 1.05 18.74 -6.16
C GLU A 192 1.88 19.96 -6.59
N SER A 193 3.16 20.00 -6.25
CA SER A 193 4.10 21.05 -6.69
C SER A 193 4.49 20.97 -8.17
N GLY A 194 3.97 19.96 -8.91
CA GLY A 194 4.24 19.78 -10.32
C GLY A 194 5.44 18.88 -10.65
N THR A 195 6.05 18.24 -9.64
CA THR A 195 7.12 17.26 -9.88
C THR A 195 6.54 16.05 -10.62
N LYS A 196 7.16 15.68 -11.74
CA LYS A 196 6.75 14.50 -12.49
C LYS A 196 7.04 13.23 -11.68
N ILE A 197 6.14 12.27 -11.75
CA ILE A 197 6.28 11.00 -11.00
C ILE A 197 7.60 10.27 -11.32
N SER A 198 8.09 10.36 -12.55
CA SER A 198 9.37 9.80 -12.98
C SER A 198 10.59 10.41 -12.30
N ASP A 199 10.46 11.62 -11.78
CA ASP A 199 11.54 12.39 -11.16
C ASP A 199 11.55 12.24 -9.64
N ILE A 200 10.52 11.63 -9.07
CA ILE A 200 10.43 11.28 -7.64
C ILE A 200 11.22 10.00 -7.39
N LYS A 201 12.52 10.14 -7.09
CA LYS A 201 13.44 9.00 -6.99
C LYS A 201 14.03 8.76 -5.61
N ASP A 202 13.98 9.76 -4.72
CA ASP A 202 14.79 9.78 -3.49
C ASP A 202 13.95 9.87 -2.21
N VAL A 203 12.62 9.77 -2.31
CA VAL A 203 11.75 9.69 -1.13
C VAL A 203 12.11 8.44 -0.34
N LYS A 204 12.45 8.62 0.93
CA LYS A 204 12.76 7.50 1.84
C LYS A 204 11.58 6.53 1.92
N GLN A 205 11.87 5.27 2.19
CA GLN A 205 10.86 4.22 2.39
C GLN A 205 10.03 3.92 1.13
N THR A 206 10.63 4.11 -0.04
CA THR A 206 10.03 3.80 -1.33
C THR A 206 10.86 2.83 -2.15
N ALA A 207 10.23 2.16 -3.10
CA ALA A 207 10.91 1.45 -4.16
C ALA A 207 10.39 1.91 -5.52
N ILE A 208 11.28 2.01 -6.50
CA ILE A 208 10.98 2.45 -7.87
C ILE A 208 11.74 1.61 -8.88
N ILE A 209 11.28 1.67 -10.13
CA ILE A 209 12.03 1.11 -11.27
C ILE A 209 12.80 2.23 -11.95
N VAL A 210 14.07 1.98 -12.19
CA VAL A 210 14.94 2.83 -13.00
C VAL A 210 15.55 2.04 -14.16
N ASN A 211 16.23 2.72 -15.08
CA ASN A 211 16.95 2.02 -16.12
C ASN A 211 18.18 1.32 -15.53
N LYS A 212 18.61 0.22 -16.15
CA LYS A 212 19.79 -0.53 -15.70
C LYS A 212 21.08 0.33 -15.72
N SER A 213 21.15 1.31 -16.62
CA SER A 213 22.26 2.29 -16.66
C SER A 213 22.39 3.15 -15.42
N ASP A 214 21.29 3.35 -14.69
CA ASP A 214 21.23 4.22 -13.51
C ASP A 214 21.62 3.44 -12.22
N CYS A 215 21.78 2.11 -12.33
CA CYS A 215 22.22 1.26 -11.23
C CYS A 215 23.71 1.50 -10.95
N PRO A 216 24.15 1.67 -9.70
CA PRO A 216 25.56 1.76 -9.34
C PRO A 216 26.32 0.53 -9.82
N LYS A 217 27.61 0.70 -10.15
CA LYS A 217 28.49 -0.40 -10.59
C LYS A 217 29.15 -1.11 -9.44
N GLU A 218 29.34 -0.43 -8.31
CA GLU A 218 30.04 -0.92 -7.13
C GLU A 218 29.28 -0.53 -5.86
N ASN A 219 29.49 -1.30 -4.80
CA ASN A 219 28.99 -0.97 -3.47
C ASN A 219 29.80 0.18 -2.88
N ASP A 220 29.10 1.07 -2.17
CA ASP A 220 29.73 2.16 -1.41
C ASP A 220 29.06 2.35 -0.04
N ASP A 221 29.31 3.46 0.63
CA ASP A 221 28.73 3.74 1.95
C ASP A 221 27.21 3.97 1.92
N SER A 222 26.67 4.36 0.77
CA SER A 222 25.25 4.70 0.58
C SER A 222 24.48 3.66 -0.23
N ASN A 223 25.17 2.81 -0.99
CA ASN A 223 24.57 1.90 -1.94
C ASN A 223 25.01 0.46 -1.74
N LEU A 224 24.07 -0.47 -1.82
CA LEU A 224 24.28 -1.91 -1.78
C LEU A 224 23.63 -2.58 -2.97
N ILE A 225 24.45 -3.20 -3.82
CA ILE A 225 24.00 -3.92 -5.01
C ILE A 225 23.76 -5.39 -4.62
N LEU A 226 22.53 -5.83 -4.79
CA LEU A 226 22.12 -7.21 -4.58
C LEU A 226 22.41 -8.06 -5.81
N ASN A 227 22.51 -9.38 -5.62
CA ASN A 227 22.52 -10.30 -6.74
C ASN A 227 21.30 -10.08 -7.64
N SER A 228 21.48 -10.10 -8.95
CA SER A 228 20.39 -9.90 -9.90
C SER A 228 19.28 -10.96 -9.74
N PHE A 229 18.09 -10.65 -10.25
CA PHE A 229 16.99 -11.62 -10.25
C PHE A 229 17.38 -12.91 -10.98
N GLU A 230 18.08 -12.81 -12.11
CA GLU A 230 18.55 -13.96 -12.92
C GLU A 230 19.56 -14.81 -12.15
N ASN A 231 20.49 -14.17 -11.42
CA ASN A 231 21.43 -14.88 -10.57
C ASN A 231 20.72 -15.64 -9.45
N CYS A 232 19.73 -15.03 -8.83
CA CYS A 232 18.91 -15.66 -7.80
C CYS A 232 18.07 -16.80 -8.35
N LEU A 233 17.52 -16.66 -9.55
CA LEU A 233 16.74 -17.70 -10.22
C LEU A 233 17.57 -18.97 -10.49
N ASN A 234 18.84 -18.78 -10.85
CA ASN A 234 19.76 -19.87 -11.16
C ASN A 234 20.49 -20.43 -9.94
N ASN A 235 20.52 -19.70 -8.83
CA ASN A 235 21.28 -20.10 -7.64
C ASN A 235 20.59 -19.66 -6.35
N ARG A 236 20.04 -20.61 -5.61
CA ARG A 236 19.34 -20.38 -4.32
C ARG A 236 20.23 -19.72 -3.26
N ILE A 237 21.55 -19.96 -3.29
CA ILE A 237 22.51 -19.31 -2.35
C ILE A 237 22.50 -17.79 -2.61
N LYS A 238 22.45 -17.36 -3.87
CA LYS A 238 22.39 -15.93 -4.22
C LYS A 238 21.14 -15.26 -3.71
N GLN A 239 20.01 -15.95 -3.70
CA GLN A 239 18.78 -15.44 -3.07
C GLN A 239 18.92 -15.37 -1.56
N ALA A 240 19.54 -16.36 -0.92
CA ALA A 240 19.79 -16.34 0.52
C ALA A 240 20.77 -15.22 0.94
N GLU A 241 21.80 -14.95 0.14
CA GLU A 241 22.69 -13.81 0.33
C GLU A 241 21.93 -12.48 0.24
N ASN A 242 21.06 -12.32 -0.74
CA ASN A 242 20.21 -11.13 -0.86
C ASN A 242 19.31 -10.96 0.37
N PHE A 243 18.65 -12.02 0.83
CA PHE A 243 17.83 -11.99 2.03
C PHE A 243 18.63 -11.53 3.24
N LYS A 244 19.84 -12.11 3.46
CA LYS A 244 20.73 -11.69 4.53
C LYS A 244 21.08 -10.20 4.46
N HIS A 245 21.38 -9.70 3.29
CA HIS A 245 21.69 -8.27 3.09
C HIS A 245 20.45 -7.37 3.36
N ILE A 246 19.29 -7.77 2.89
CA ILE A 246 18.04 -7.05 3.15
C ILE A 246 17.75 -6.96 4.64
N GLU A 247 17.87 -8.08 5.37
CA GLU A 247 17.67 -8.14 6.81
C GLU A 247 18.68 -7.24 7.56
N ILE A 248 19.96 -7.32 7.20
CA ILE A 248 20.99 -6.47 7.83
C ILE A 248 20.68 -4.98 7.61
N GLU A 249 20.30 -4.57 6.41
CA GLU A 249 20.02 -3.17 6.11
C GLU A 249 18.70 -2.70 6.72
N SER A 250 17.69 -3.56 6.81
CA SER A 250 16.40 -3.25 7.45
C SER A 250 16.51 -3.00 8.96
N ASN A 251 17.52 -3.58 9.59
CA ASN A 251 17.76 -3.44 11.04
C ASN A 251 18.75 -2.32 11.39
N LYS A 252 19.24 -1.58 10.39
CA LYS A 252 20.11 -0.43 10.64
C LYS A 252 19.30 0.84 10.83
N TRP A 253 19.74 1.69 11.75
CA TRP A 253 19.18 3.04 11.93
C TRP A 253 19.31 3.89 10.66
N HIS A 254 20.43 3.75 9.95
CA HIS A 254 20.70 4.36 8.65
C HIS A 254 21.11 3.25 7.66
N GLY A 255 20.10 2.69 6.99
CA GLY A 255 20.31 1.66 5.96
C GLY A 255 20.80 2.27 4.65
N LYS A 256 21.38 1.42 3.81
CA LYS A 256 21.79 1.77 2.45
C LYS A 256 20.61 1.68 1.48
N THR A 257 20.70 2.39 0.36
CA THR A 257 19.85 2.17 -0.81
C THR A 257 20.19 0.79 -1.39
N LEU A 258 19.18 -0.06 -1.57
CA LEU A 258 19.34 -1.38 -2.17
C LEU A 258 19.04 -1.32 -3.67
N TRP A 259 19.85 -2.00 -4.46
CA TRP A 259 19.73 -2.04 -5.89
C TRP A 259 19.70 -3.48 -6.38
N GLN A 260 18.68 -3.84 -7.17
CA GLN A 260 18.56 -5.17 -7.76
C GLN A 260 18.22 -5.07 -9.24
N THR A 261 19.10 -5.60 -10.09
CA THR A 261 18.80 -5.68 -11.52
C THR A 261 17.92 -6.87 -11.85
N ALA A 262 17.01 -6.67 -12.81
CA ALA A 262 16.18 -7.69 -13.42
C ALA A 262 15.95 -7.34 -14.88
N ASN A 263 16.42 -8.17 -15.79
CA ASN A 263 16.45 -7.91 -17.24
C ASN A 263 17.16 -6.57 -17.55
N ASN A 264 16.47 -5.67 -18.25
CA ASN A 264 16.98 -4.35 -18.63
C ASN A 264 16.59 -3.24 -17.65
N LYS A 265 16.07 -3.59 -16.47
CA LYS A 265 15.63 -2.65 -15.43
C LYS A 265 16.42 -2.86 -14.15
N CYS A 266 16.36 -1.87 -13.30
CA CYS A 266 16.88 -1.95 -11.94
C CYS A 266 15.82 -1.46 -10.96
N VAL A 267 15.62 -2.20 -9.89
CA VAL A 267 14.78 -1.80 -8.77
C VAL A 267 15.67 -1.08 -7.77
N LYS A 268 15.36 0.17 -7.48
CA LYS A 268 15.97 0.99 -6.42
C LYS A 268 15.04 0.95 -5.22
N VAL A 269 15.54 0.54 -4.07
CA VAL A 269 14.84 0.60 -2.78
C VAL A 269 15.54 1.60 -1.89
N ASN A 270 14.91 2.73 -1.66
CA ASN A 270 15.42 3.77 -0.78
C ASN A 270 15.42 3.31 0.68
N PRO A 271 16.34 3.79 1.53
CA PRO A 271 16.39 3.41 2.94
C PRO A 271 15.12 3.81 3.69
N MET A 272 14.89 3.20 4.84
CA MET A 272 13.76 3.53 5.70
C MET A 272 13.86 4.96 6.24
N ASN A 273 12.69 5.54 6.55
CA ASN A 273 12.63 6.75 7.37
C ASN A 273 13.15 6.44 8.79
N GLU A 274 13.58 7.47 9.46
CA GLU A 274 13.78 7.39 10.90
C GLU A 274 12.46 7.04 11.60
N PRO A 275 12.50 6.28 12.70
CA PRO A 275 11.31 5.98 13.47
C PRO A 275 10.51 7.25 13.77
N MET A 276 9.20 7.14 13.79
CA MET A 276 8.34 8.24 14.21
C MET A 276 8.56 8.55 15.68
N THR A 277 8.55 9.82 16.05
CA THR A 277 8.52 10.23 17.45
C THR A 277 7.20 9.84 18.10
N GLU A 278 7.13 9.91 19.44
CA GLU A 278 5.89 9.66 20.18
C GLU A 278 4.78 10.63 19.71
N GLU A 279 5.10 11.91 19.56
CA GLU A 279 4.15 12.92 19.10
C GLU A 279 3.65 12.66 17.67
N GLU A 280 4.50 12.19 16.78
CA GLU A 280 4.11 11.82 15.40
C GLU A 280 3.18 10.59 15.38
N ILE A 281 3.44 9.61 16.25
CA ILE A 281 2.59 8.43 16.39
C ILE A 281 1.24 8.83 16.98
N ASP A 282 1.22 9.60 18.07
CA ASP A 282 0.01 10.09 18.72
C ASP A 282 -0.83 10.91 17.75
N ALA A 283 -0.22 11.84 17.03
CA ALA A 283 -0.91 12.62 16.00
C ALA A 283 -1.60 11.74 14.94
N SER A 284 -1.00 10.60 14.58
CA SER A 284 -1.60 9.64 13.65
C SER A 284 -2.78 8.89 14.27
N PHE A 285 -2.76 8.59 15.57
CA PHE A 285 -3.85 7.90 16.27
C PHE A 285 -5.00 8.85 16.68
N ASP A 286 -4.72 10.14 16.86
CA ASP A 286 -5.68 11.18 17.21
C ASP A 286 -6.49 11.70 16.02
N LEU A 287 -6.19 11.23 14.80
CA LEU A 287 -6.99 11.58 13.63
C LEU A 287 -8.47 11.17 13.82
N PRO A 288 -9.41 11.86 13.16
CA PRO A 288 -10.85 11.74 13.44
C PRO A 288 -11.45 10.43 12.90
N TYR A 289 -10.88 9.29 13.30
CA TYR A 289 -11.44 7.98 12.97
C TYR A 289 -12.82 7.81 13.62
N THR A 290 -13.77 7.32 12.84
CA THR A 290 -15.08 6.93 13.39
C THR A 290 -15.00 5.67 14.26
N ARG A 291 -13.95 4.87 14.11
CA ARG A 291 -13.73 3.54 14.69
C ARG A 291 -14.84 2.53 14.36
N LEU A 292 -15.55 2.75 13.27
CA LEU A 292 -16.70 1.96 12.82
C LEU A 292 -16.54 1.53 11.36
N PRO A 293 -17.16 0.42 10.95
CA PRO A 293 -17.33 0.10 9.54
C PRO A 293 -18.16 1.17 8.83
N HIS A 294 -17.89 1.39 7.54
CA HIS A 294 -18.69 2.32 6.74
C HIS A 294 -20.17 1.91 6.71
N PRO A 295 -21.15 2.84 6.77
CA PRO A 295 -22.58 2.55 6.80
C PRO A 295 -23.12 1.66 5.68
N LYS A 296 -22.42 1.58 4.55
CA LYS A 296 -22.73 0.61 3.46
C LYS A 296 -22.80 -0.85 3.97
N TYR A 297 -22.15 -1.16 5.08
CA TYR A 297 -22.12 -2.50 5.67
C TYR A 297 -23.13 -2.72 6.79
N ASN A 298 -24.06 -1.80 7.01
CA ASN A 298 -25.10 -1.96 8.03
C ASN A 298 -25.83 -3.31 7.88
N GLY A 299 -25.96 -4.02 9.00
CA GLY A 299 -26.53 -5.38 9.03
C GLY A 299 -25.61 -6.50 8.54
N LYS A 300 -24.36 -6.20 8.19
CA LYS A 300 -23.35 -7.19 7.78
C LYS A 300 -22.22 -7.24 8.79
N ARG A 301 -21.95 -8.41 9.33
CA ARG A 301 -20.82 -8.64 10.23
C ARG A 301 -19.51 -8.61 9.43
N ILE A 302 -18.48 -7.93 9.94
CA ILE A 302 -17.10 -8.00 9.42
C ILE A 302 -16.25 -8.62 10.54
N PRO A 303 -15.76 -9.88 10.40
CA PRO A 303 -15.05 -10.55 11.50
C PRO A 303 -13.83 -9.78 12.01
N ALA A 304 -13.04 -9.17 11.12
CA ALA A 304 -11.90 -8.35 11.51
C ALA A 304 -12.31 -7.16 12.40
N TYR A 305 -13.46 -6.53 12.13
CA TYR A 305 -13.97 -5.44 12.98
C TYR A 305 -14.33 -5.95 14.37
N GLU A 306 -14.94 -7.13 14.49
CA GLU A 306 -15.28 -7.71 15.79
C GLU A 306 -14.03 -7.94 16.67
N MET A 307 -12.90 -8.22 16.07
CA MET A 307 -11.62 -8.39 16.80
C MET A 307 -11.04 -7.05 17.30
N ILE A 308 -11.24 -5.95 16.57
CA ILE A 308 -10.57 -4.67 16.87
C ILE A 308 -11.48 -3.62 17.51
N ARG A 309 -12.81 -3.77 17.50
CA ARG A 309 -13.78 -2.74 17.93
C ARG A 309 -13.57 -2.23 19.35
N HIS A 310 -12.98 -3.04 20.22
CA HIS A 310 -12.68 -2.70 21.62
C HIS A 310 -11.17 -2.69 21.91
N SER A 311 -10.34 -2.64 20.85
CA SER A 311 -8.89 -2.62 20.99
C SER A 311 -8.36 -1.20 21.19
N VAL A 312 -7.23 -1.10 21.90
CA VAL A 312 -6.38 0.07 21.98
C VAL A 312 -5.04 -0.29 21.37
N ASN A 313 -4.57 0.52 20.44
CA ASN A 313 -3.27 0.31 19.83
C ASN A 313 -2.18 0.85 20.77
N LEU A 314 -1.36 -0.04 21.29
CA LEU A 314 -0.23 0.29 22.18
C LEU A 314 1.12 0.29 21.45
N HIS A 315 1.15 -0.23 20.24
CA HIS A 315 2.37 -0.40 19.45
C HIS A 315 2.07 -0.28 17.97
N ARG A 316 3.01 0.28 17.24
CA ARG A 316 2.96 0.30 15.77
C ARG A 316 4.27 -0.22 15.22
N GLY A 317 4.21 -1.25 14.37
CA GLY A 317 5.36 -1.95 13.83
C GLY A 317 5.31 -3.45 14.11
N CYS A 318 6.44 -4.11 13.89
CA CYS A 318 6.62 -5.55 14.09
C CYS A 318 7.87 -5.79 14.94
N PHE A 319 7.80 -6.73 15.86
CA PHE A 319 8.96 -7.14 16.67
C PHE A 319 10.04 -7.88 15.86
N GLY A 320 9.73 -8.27 14.62
CA GLY A 320 10.66 -8.96 13.73
C GLY A 320 11.52 -8.04 12.87
N GLY A 321 11.44 -6.72 13.10
CA GLY A 321 12.18 -5.72 12.31
C GLY A 321 11.48 -5.26 11.06
#